data_eca3bd4a8fe7bc65a8dab4b40d6ea1aa
#
_entry.id   eca3bd4a8fe7bc65a8dab4b40d6ea1aa
#
_cell.length_a   1.000
_cell.length_b   1.000
_cell.length_c   1.000
_cell.angle_alpha   90.00
_cell.angle_beta   90.00
_cell.angle_gamma   90.00
#
_symmetry.space_group_name_H-M   'P 1'
#
loop_
_entity.id
_entity.type
_entity.pdbx_description
1 polymer ?
#
loop_
_entity_poly.entity_id
_entity_poly.type
_entity_poly.pdbx_seq_one_letter_code
_entity_poly.pdbx_strand_id
1 'polypeptide(L)'
;MIALKRIIKYVKTTTNFGVWYSKDTNDVLSGYSDANWAGNADDRKSTSGDCFYVGNNLVSWMSKKQNSISLSTTEAEYIAAGSCCTQLLCMQKLLHDYGICQKHLTIYCDNTNAINISKNPVQHSRTKHIEI
;
A
#
# COMPACT_ATOMS: atom_id res chain seq x y z
N MET A 1 -19.01 10.44 20.88
CA MET A 1 -18.76 9.49 22.00
C MET A 1 -18.53 8.04 21.58
N ILE A 2 -19.19 7.49 20.54
CA ILE A 2 -19.01 6.08 20.10
C ILE A 2 -17.60 5.83 19.57
N ALA A 3 -17.04 6.73 18.74
CA ALA A 3 -15.68 6.60 18.19
C ALA A 3 -14.60 6.56 19.28
N LEU A 4 -14.69 7.44 20.26
CA LEU A 4 -13.75 7.48 21.39
C LEU A 4 -13.76 6.17 22.19
N LYS A 5 -14.95 5.62 22.46
CA LYS A 5 -15.08 4.32 23.14
C LYS A 5 -14.44 3.17 22.34
N ARG A 6 -14.56 3.20 21.00
CA ARG A 6 -13.92 2.20 20.12
C ARG A 6 -12.40 2.31 20.19
N ILE A 7 -11.84 3.53 20.16
CA ILE A 7 -10.39 3.76 20.27
C ILE A 7 -9.86 3.24 21.60
N ILE A 8 -10.52 3.61 22.71
CA ILE A 8 -10.11 3.15 24.05
C ILE A 8 -10.19 1.62 24.16
N LYS A 9 -11.26 1.01 23.63
CA LYS A 9 -11.40 -0.45 23.60
C LYS A 9 -10.28 -1.09 22.80
N TYR A 10 -9.96 -0.57 21.60
CA TYR A 10 -8.87 -1.05 20.77
C TYR A 10 -7.55 -0.99 21.53
N VAL A 11 -7.16 0.16 22.06
CA VAL A 11 -5.91 0.33 22.81
C VAL A 11 -5.83 -0.64 23.99
N LYS A 12 -6.93 -0.80 24.75
CA LYS A 12 -6.99 -1.73 25.90
C LYS A 12 -6.80 -3.20 25.49
N THR A 13 -7.35 -3.60 24.33
CA THR A 13 -7.27 -5.01 23.88
C THR A 13 -5.98 -5.32 23.12
N THR A 14 -5.20 -4.30 22.72
CA THR A 14 -3.97 -4.44 21.96
C THR A 14 -2.70 -4.09 22.74
N THR A 15 -2.78 -3.98 24.06
CA THR A 15 -1.63 -3.61 24.92
C THR A 15 -0.43 -4.55 24.79
N ASN A 16 -0.68 -5.82 24.47
CA ASN A 16 0.37 -6.84 24.29
C ASN A 16 0.80 -7.02 22.84
N PHE A 17 0.24 -6.24 21.90
CA PHE A 17 0.66 -6.25 20.50
C PHE A 17 1.61 -5.10 20.25
N GLY A 18 2.68 -5.39 19.52
CA GLY A 18 3.68 -4.42 19.14
C GLY A 18 4.34 -4.79 17.82
N VAL A 19 5.11 -3.86 17.27
CA VAL A 19 5.96 -4.11 16.11
C VAL A 19 7.36 -4.41 16.62
N TRP A 20 7.89 -5.57 16.25
CA TRP A 20 9.24 -5.96 16.60
C TRP A 20 10.22 -5.47 15.54
N TYR A 21 11.28 -4.78 15.98
CA TYR A 21 12.38 -4.35 15.11
C TYR A 21 13.61 -5.21 15.42
N SER A 22 14.08 -5.95 14.40
CA SER A 22 15.29 -6.75 14.50
C SER A 22 16.50 -5.95 14.05
N LYS A 23 17.60 -6.06 14.82
CA LYS A 23 18.90 -5.49 14.42
C LYS A 23 19.54 -6.32 13.30
N ASP A 24 19.34 -7.64 13.34
CA ASP A 24 19.95 -8.58 12.40
C ASP A 24 18.99 -8.81 11.22
N THR A 25 18.92 -7.84 10.32
CA THR A 25 18.10 -7.90 9.11
C THR A 25 18.88 -7.35 7.92
N ASN A 26 18.41 -7.66 6.70
CA ASN A 26 18.97 -7.08 5.49
C ASN A 26 18.40 -5.67 5.23
N ASP A 27 18.98 -4.96 4.27
CA ASP A 27 18.58 -3.61 3.90
C ASP A 27 17.62 -3.56 2.69
N VAL A 28 16.99 -4.69 2.33
CA VAL A 28 16.11 -4.78 1.16
C VAL A 28 14.82 -4.02 1.43
N LEU A 29 14.54 -3.04 0.57
CA LEU A 29 13.30 -2.26 0.60
C LEU A 29 12.20 -3.00 -0.16
N SER A 30 11.05 -3.19 0.48
CA SER A 30 9.87 -3.80 -0.10
C SER A 30 8.59 -3.10 0.33
N GLY A 31 7.56 -3.16 -0.52
CA GLY A 31 6.23 -2.61 -0.25
C GLY A 31 5.14 -3.68 -0.38
N TYR A 32 4.10 -3.54 0.40
CA TYR A 32 2.87 -4.34 0.32
C TYR A 32 1.72 -3.39 0.07
N SER A 33 0.88 -3.72 -0.88
CA SER A 33 -0.25 -2.90 -1.31
C SER A 33 -1.54 -3.69 -1.29
N ASP A 34 -2.59 -3.07 -0.79
CA ASP A 34 -3.95 -3.59 -0.70
C ASP A 34 -4.96 -2.48 -0.94
N ALA A 35 -6.16 -2.81 -1.39
CA ALA A 35 -7.24 -1.84 -1.58
C ALA A 35 -8.59 -2.36 -1.07
N ASN A 36 -9.22 -1.60 -0.19
CA ASN A 36 -10.61 -1.83 0.17
C ASN A 36 -11.52 -1.17 -0.88
N TRP A 37 -11.97 -1.97 -1.87
CA TRP A 37 -12.81 -1.50 -2.97
C TRP A 37 -14.17 -0.99 -2.47
N ALA A 38 -14.52 0.24 -2.92
CA ALA A 38 -15.80 0.89 -2.60
C ALA A 38 -16.17 0.88 -1.11
N GLY A 39 -15.17 0.88 -0.22
CA GLY A 39 -15.35 0.73 1.24
C GLY A 39 -16.07 1.91 1.89
N ASN A 40 -16.14 3.07 1.22
CA ASN A 40 -16.91 4.20 1.69
C ASN A 40 -18.35 4.14 1.15
N ALA A 41 -19.33 4.04 2.05
CA ALA A 41 -20.75 3.93 1.67
C ALA A 41 -21.31 5.20 1.02
N ASP A 42 -20.78 6.38 1.36
CA ASP A 42 -21.31 7.67 0.93
C ASP A 42 -20.91 8.02 -0.50
N ASP A 43 -19.64 7.81 -0.86
CA ASP A 43 -19.10 8.23 -2.17
C ASP A 43 -18.49 7.08 -2.97
N ARG A 44 -18.60 5.84 -2.49
CA ARG A 44 -18.16 4.60 -3.16
C ARG A 44 -16.65 4.57 -3.49
N LYS A 45 -15.89 5.45 -2.88
CA LYS A 45 -14.44 5.48 -3.07
C LYS A 45 -13.75 4.35 -2.30
N SER A 46 -12.72 3.81 -2.91
CA SER A 46 -11.84 2.82 -2.34
C SER A 46 -10.82 3.44 -1.39
N THR A 47 -10.22 2.63 -0.55
CA THR A 47 -9.11 3.04 0.34
C THR A 47 -7.90 2.19 0.00
N SER A 48 -6.79 2.82 -0.34
CA SER A 48 -5.49 2.16 -0.47
C SER A 48 -4.84 2.01 0.90
N GLY A 49 -4.26 0.85 1.17
CA GLY A 49 -3.44 0.55 2.33
C GLY A 49 -2.08 0.05 1.88
N ASP A 50 -1.01 0.68 2.36
CA ASP A 50 0.35 0.28 2.02
C ASP A 50 1.19 0.09 3.29
N CYS A 51 2.11 -0.89 3.24
CA CYS A 51 3.12 -1.11 4.26
C CYS A 51 4.50 -1.22 3.61
N PHE A 52 5.52 -0.64 4.28
CA PHE A 52 6.88 -0.58 3.76
C PHE A 52 7.86 -1.17 4.76
N TYR A 53 8.71 -2.06 4.26
CA TYR A 53 9.70 -2.76 5.06
C TYR A 53 11.11 -2.49 4.56
N VAL A 54 12.05 -2.36 5.49
CA VAL A 54 13.49 -2.51 5.24
C VAL A 54 13.93 -3.79 5.93
N GLY A 55 14.26 -4.79 5.12
CA GLY A 55 14.42 -6.17 5.59
C GLY A 55 13.13 -6.69 6.24
N ASN A 56 13.20 -7.07 7.50
CA ASN A 56 12.08 -7.58 8.28
C ASN A 56 11.38 -6.48 9.11
N ASN A 57 11.83 -5.23 9.02
CA ASN A 57 11.35 -4.15 9.86
C ASN A 57 10.32 -3.30 9.13
N LEU A 58 9.13 -3.15 9.70
CA LEU A 58 8.09 -2.25 9.23
C LEU A 58 8.51 -0.80 9.52
N VAL A 59 8.88 -0.03 8.49
CA VAL A 59 9.41 1.34 8.66
C VAL A 59 8.37 2.42 8.37
N SER A 60 7.34 2.09 7.58
CA SER A 60 6.26 3.03 7.28
C SER A 60 5.00 2.30 6.88
N TRP A 61 3.86 2.95 7.02
CA TRP A 61 2.57 2.49 6.48
C TRP A 61 1.68 3.67 6.17
N MET A 62 0.71 3.47 5.30
CA MET A 62 -0.32 4.46 5.05
C MET A 62 -1.68 3.82 4.79
N SER A 63 -2.74 4.59 5.06
CA SER A 63 -4.10 4.29 4.64
C SER A 63 -4.70 5.56 4.08
N LYS A 64 -5.08 5.55 2.81
CA LYS A 64 -5.54 6.75 2.11
C LYS A 64 -6.73 6.45 1.22
N LYS A 65 -7.76 7.27 1.32
CA LYS A 65 -8.91 7.24 0.43
C LYS A 65 -8.47 7.61 -1.00
N GLN A 66 -8.87 6.83 -1.99
CA GLN A 66 -8.58 7.10 -3.40
C GLN A 66 -9.35 8.33 -3.89
N ASN A 67 -8.77 9.09 -4.79
CA ASN A 67 -9.39 10.30 -5.34
C ASN A 67 -10.47 9.96 -6.38
N SER A 68 -10.29 8.86 -7.14
CA SER A 68 -11.21 8.35 -8.14
C SER A 68 -12.08 7.22 -7.59
N ILE A 69 -13.21 6.99 -8.27
CA ILE A 69 -14.04 5.80 -8.05
C ILE A 69 -13.51 4.70 -8.97
N SER A 70 -13.23 3.53 -8.40
CA SER A 70 -12.82 2.35 -9.16
C SER A 70 -14.04 1.49 -9.51
N LEU A 71 -14.11 1.02 -10.76
CA LEU A 71 -15.22 0.19 -11.24
C LEU A 71 -15.07 -1.29 -10.88
N SER A 72 -13.89 -1.69 -10.44
CA SER A 72 -13.59 -3.07 -10.03
C SER A 72 -12.57 -3.13 -8.90
N THR A 73 -12.50 -4.28 -8.23
CA THR A 73 -11.44 -4.57 -7.23
C THR A 73 -10.06 -4.48 -7.88
N THR A 74 -9.90 -5.02 -9.08
CA THR A 74 -8.63 -4.99 -9.83
C THR A 74 -8.14 -3.57 -10.10
N GLU A 75 -9.05 -2.66 -10.45
CA GLU A 75 -8.70 -1.26 -10.69
C GLU A 75 -8.29 -0.56 -9.38
N ALA A 76 -9.02 -0.80 -8.29
CA ALA A 76 -8.67 -0.26 -6.98
C ALA A 76 -7.29 -0.73 -6.52
N GLU A 77 -6.99 -2.02 -6.69
CA GLU A 77 -5.68 -2.62 -6.39
C GLU A 77 -4.56 -2.05 -7.27
N TYR A 78 -4.83 -1.85 -8.56
CA TYR A 78 -3.86 -1.25 -9.47
C TYR A 78 -3.51 0.19 -9.09
N ILE A 79 -4.52 0.99 -8.67
CA ILE A 79 -4.32 2.36 -8.17
C ILE A 79 -3.50 2.34 -6.87
N ALA A 80 -3.81 1.41 -5.95
CA ALA A 80 -3.06 1.26 -4.71
C ALA A 80 -1.59 0.88 -4.98
N ALA A 81 -1.33 -0.10 -5.85
CA ALA A 81 0.02 -0.49 -6.25
C ALA A 81 0.80 0.68 -6.89
N GLY A 82 0.15 1.54 -7.68
CA GLY A 82 0.76 2.76 -8.23
C GLY A 82 1.16 3.75 -7.15
N SER A 83 0.33 3.93 -6.13
CA SER A 83 0.64 4.75 -4.96
C SER A 83 1.82 4.19 -4.17
N CYS A 84 1.81 2.88 -3.90
CA CYS A 84 2.88 2.15 -3.24
C CYS A 84 4.22 2.31 -3.99
N CYS A 85 4.21 2.16 -5.32
CA CYS A 85 5.39 2.37 -6.17
C CYS A 85 5.99 3.76 -6.00
N THR A 86 5.16 4.79 -5.99
CA THR A 86 5.59 6.18 -5.81
C THR A 86 6.30 6.39 -4.47
N GLN A 87 5.77 5.83 -3.39
CA GLN A 87 6.38 5.91 -2.07
C GLN A 87 7.69 5.12 -2.00
N LEU A 88 7.75 3.91 -2.58
CA LEU A 88 8.98 3.13 -2.65
C LEU A 88 10.10 3.86 -3.38
N LEU A 89 9.80 4.57 -4.48
CA LEU A 89 10.78 5.37 -5.20
C LEU A 89 11.31 6.53 -4.34
N CYS A 90 10.45 7.16 -3.55
CA CYS A 90 10.87 8.20 -2.60
C CYS A 90 11.78 7.62 -1.51
N MET A 91 11.40 6.46 -0.95
CA MET A 91 12.20 5.78 0.09
C MET A 91 13.54 5.26 -0.47
N GLN A 92 13.57 4.79 -1.72
CA GLN A 92 14.81 4.40 -2.39
C GLN A 92 15.81 5.55 -2.47
N LYS A 93 15.33 6.75 -2.84
CA LYS A 93 16.18 7.94 -2.86
C LYS A 93 16.70 8.29 -1.47
N LEU A 94 15.84 8.25 -0.47
CA LEU A 94 16.23 8.49 0.92
C LEU A 94 17.29 7.49 1.38
N LEU A 95 17.13 6.19 1.14
CA LEU A 95 18.11 5.16 1.49
C LEU A 95 19.43 5.37 0.74
N HIS A 96 19.37 5.78 -0.52
CA HIS A 96 20.57 6.10 -1.30
C HIS A 96 21.39 7.25 -0.66
N ASP A 97 20.72 8.28 -0.11
CA ASP A 97 21.39 9.39 0.58
C ASP A 97 22.13 8.93 1.86
N TYR A 98 21.69 7.80 2.44
CA TYR A 98 22.38 7.12 3.55
C TYR A 98 23.38 6.05 3.09
N GLY A 99 23.69 5.97 1.79
CA GLY A 99 24.65 5.01 1.24
C GLY A 99 24.09 3.60 1.03
N ILE A 100 22.79 3.39 1.19
CA ILE A 100 22.13 2.10 1.00
C ILE A 100 21.51 2.05 -0.41
N CYS A 101 22.19 1.34 -1.33
CA CYS A 101 21.74 1.25 -2.71
C CYS A 101 20.80 0.08 -2.93
N GLN A 102 19.58 0.36 -3.38
CA GLN A 102 18.58 -0.63 -3.77
C GLN A 102 18.62 -0.85 -5.29
N LYS A 103 19.03 -2.06 -5.73
CA LYS A 103 19.06 -2.41 -7.17
C LYS A 103 17.68 -2.74 -7.73
N HIS A 104 16.84 -3.33 -6.91
CA HIS A 104 15.49 -3.76 -7.26
C HIS A 104 14.52 -3.34 -6.16
N LEU A 105 13.33 -2.89 -6.56
CA LEU A 105 12.22 -2.65 -5.66
C LEU A 105 11.15 -3.71 -5.89
N THR A 106 10.62 -4.27 -4.83
CA THR A 106 9.56 -5.28 -4.90
C THR A 106 8.30 -4.77 -4.26
N ILE A 107 7.19 -4.88 -4.99
CA ILE A 107 5.83 -4.64 -4.48
C ILE A 107 5.11 -5.97 -4.44
N TYR A 108 4.51 -6.28 -3.30
CA TYR A 108 3.63 -7.42 -3.12
C TYR A 108 2.18 -6.94 -3.18
N CYS A 109 1.40 -7.57 -4.04
CA CYS A 109 -0.03 -7.37 -4.21
C CYS A 109 -0.68 -8.75 -4.35
N ASP A 110 -1.82 -8.97 -3.75
CA ASP A 110 -2.51 -10.27 -3.79
C ASP A 110 -3.44 -10.43 -5.01
N ASN A 111 -3.73 -9.33 -5.71
CA ASN A 111 -4.58 -9.33 -6.90
C ASN A 111 -3.78 -9.66 -8.17
N THR A 112 -3.89 -10.90 -8.63
CA THR A 112 -3.19 -11.39 -9.83
C THR A 112 -3.57 -10.63 -11.11
N ASN A 113 -4.80 -10.13 -11.22
CA ASN A 113 -5.25 -9.34 -12.37
C ASN A 113 -4.57 -7.96 -12.38
N ALA A 114 -4.46 -7.30 -11.23
CA ALA A 114 -3.73 -6.04 -11.10
C ALA A 114 -2.25 -6.22 -11.46
N ILE A 115 -1.62 -7.32 -11.02
CA ILE A 115 -0.25 -7.67 -11.38
C ILE A 115 -0.12 -7.89 -12.90
N ASN A 116 -1.05 -8.60 -13.52
CA ASN A 116 -1.03 -8.86 -14.97
C ASN A 116 -1.19 -7.57 -15.78
N ILE A 117 -2.07 -6.66 -15.35
CA ILE A 117 -2.22 -5.34 -15.99
C ILE A 117 -0.92 -4.55 -15.88
N SER A 118 -0.27 -4.53 -14.72
CA SER A 118 0.98 -3.79 -14.51
C SER A 118 2.12 -4.30 -15.41
N LYS A 119 2.14 -5.60 -15.75
CA LYS A 119 3.14 -6.24 -16.61
C LYS A 119 2.85 -6.10 -18.09
N ASN A 120 1.62 -5.75 -18.48
CA ASN A 120 1.21 -5.74 -19.89
C ASN A 120 0.77 -4.34 -20.34
N PRO A 121 1.67 -3.51 -20.91
CA PRO A 121 1.37 -2.13 -21.30
C PRO A 121 0.28 -2.01 -22.37
N VAL A 122 0.03 -3.06 -23.16
CA VAL A 122 -1.04 -3.07 -24.19
C VAL A 122 -2.43 -3.10 -23.56
N GLN A 123 -2.57 -3.66 -22.37
CA GLN A 123 -3.87 -3.71 -21.68
C GLN A 123 -4.26 -2.39 -21.00
N HIS A 124 -3.30 -1.49 -20.72
CA HIS A 124 -3.57 -0.19 -20.11
C HIS A 124 -4.58 0.66 -20.90
N SER A 125 -4.59 0.56 -22.24
CA SER A 125 -5.55 1.29 -23.08
C SER A 125 -6.94 0.66 -23.12
N ARG A 126 -7.06 -0.65 -22.84
CA ARG A 126 -8.34 -1.38 -22.85
C ARG A 126 -9.02 -1.44 -21.48
N THR A 127 -8.29 -1.15 -20.42
CA THR A 127 -8.80 -1.13 -19.03
C THR A 127 -9.13 0.27 -18.54
N LYS A 128 -8.97 1.29 -19.38
CA LYS A 128 -9.40 2.65 -19.07
C LYS A 128 -10.93 2.74 -19.10
N HIS A 129 -11.55 2.47 -17.99
CA HIS A 129 -12.89 2.94 -17.64
C HIS A 129 -12.80 4.06 -16.59
N ILE A 130 -11.76 4.90 -16.66
CA ILE A 130 -11.68 6.10 -15.85
C ILE A 130 -12.47 7.17 -16.62
N GLU A 131 -13.67 7.47 -16.20
CA GLU A 131 -14.34 8.71 -16.58
C GLU A 131 -13.49 9.87 -16.03
N ILE A 132 -13.03 10.72 -16.94
CA ILE A 132 -12.30 11.94 -16.63
C ILE A 132 -13.28 12.99 -16.14
#